data_acff1e88ccbf4d4c43082af7e4dcd141
#
_entry.id   acff1e88ccbf4d4c43082af7e4dcd141
#
_cell.length_a   1.000
_cell.length_b   1.000
_cell.length_c   1.000
_cell.angle_alpha   90.00
_cell.angle_beta   90.00
_cell.angle_gamma   90.00
#
_symmetry.space_group_name_H-M   'P 1'
#
loop_
_entity.id
_entity.type
_entity.pdbx_description
1 polymer ?
#
loop_
_entity_poly.entity_id
_entity_poly.type
_entity_poly.pdbx_seq_one_letter_code
_entity_poly.pdbx_strand_id
1 'polypeptide(L)'
;ARRENLLNEIAKTYNDIFPYPLDVTDSNKCELVFNSIKEKFKNVDISVFSTGIHDPKSEKSLDLNKVRQIMEVNFFGTINSVNAVYKYYKERKSGQISIVSSVAGYRGLPAGGAYCASKSALTSFTESLNFDMKRKNVRVSLISPGFIKTPMTDQNDFPMPMIKTPEFAAEE
;
A
#
# COMPACT_ATOMS: atom_id res chain seq x y z
N ALA A 1 3.71 -8.69 2.43
CA ALA A 1 4.89 -8.26 3.22
C ALA A 1 6.01 -9.28 3.06
N ARG A 2 7.30 -8.87 3.24
CA ARG A 2 8.47 -9.74 3.05
C ARG A 2 8.88 -10.54 4.28
N ARG A 3 8.53 -10.06 5.48
CA ARG A 3 8.97 -10.64 6.76
C ARG A 3 8.09 -11.81 7.15
N GLU A 4 8.44 -13.01 6.68
CA GLU A 4 7.69 -14.23 6.87
C GLU A 4 7.48 -14.59 8.34
N ASN A 5 8.51 -14.42 9.18
CA ASN A 5 8.42 -14.68 10.62
C ASN A 5 7.30 -13.85 11.28
N LEU A 6 7.22 -12.54 10.99
CA LEU A 6 6.20 -11.67 11.55
C LEU A 6 4.80 -11.99 11.00
N LEU A 7 4.71 -12.37 9.73
CA LEU A 7 3.44 -12.80 9.15
C LEU A 7 2.93 -14.09 9.84
N ASN A 8 3.83 -15.04 10.11
CA ASN A 8 3.49 -16.27 10.79
C ASN A 8 3.11 -16.05 12.26
N GLU A 9 3.73 -15.08 12.95
CA GLU A 9 3.33 -14.68 14.31
C GLU A 9 1.88 -14.14 14.34
N ILE A 10 1.53 -13.28 13.40
CA ILE A 10 0.15 -12.77 13.26
C ILE A 10 -0.82 -13.94 12.99
N ALA A 11 -0.48 -14.84 12.08
CA ALA A 11 -1.32 -15.99 11.75
C ALA A 11 -1.51 -16.97 12.92
N LYS A 12 -0.57 -17.04 13.86
CA LYS A 12 -0.73 -17.82 15.10
C LYS A 12 -1.73 -17.18 16.06
N THR A 13 -1.83 -15.86 16.04
CA THR A 13 -2.75 -15.10 16.91
C THR A 13 -4.19 -15.14 16.40
N TYR A 14 -4.38 -15.19 15.07
CA TYR A 14 -5.69 -15.11 14.42
C TYR A 14 -5.87 -16.28 13.43
N ASN A 15 -6.80 -17.18 13.71
CA ASN A 15 -7.02 -18.41 12.95
C ASN A 15 -7.42 -18.20 11.47
N ASP A 16 -7.99 -17.04 11.14
CA ASP A 16 -8.49 -16.72 9.81
C ASP A 16 -7.51 -15.91 8.97
N ILE A 17 -6.25 -15.78 9.43
CA ILE A 17 -5.19 -15.07 8.70
C ILE A 17 -4.27 -16.09 8.02
N PHE A 18 -4.09 -15.93 6.71
CA PHE A 18 -3.25 -16.78 5.88
C PHE A 18 -2.08 -15.96 5.30
N PRO A 19 -0.85 -16.16 5.79
CA PRO A 19 0.30 -15.40 5.37
C PRO A 19 0.82 -15.81 4.00
N TYR A 20 1.11 -14.81 3.16
CA TYR A 20 1.80 -14.98 1.88
C TYR A 20 2.98 -14.01 1.82
N PRO A 21 4.22 -14.48 2.08
CA PRO A 21 5.41 -13.66 1.92
C PRO A 21 5.56 -13.16 0.49
N LEU A 22 5.67 -11.84 0.31
CA LEU A 22 5.70 -11.23 -1.02
C LEU A 22 6.58 -9.98 -1.02
N ASP A 23 7.49 -9.88 -1.98
CA ASP A 23 8.10 -8.63 -2.40
C ASP A 23 7.26 -8.05 -3.56
N VAL A 24 6.65 -6.92 -3.34
CA VAL A 24 5.76 -6.27 -4.31
C VAL A 24 6.51 -5.69 -5.52
N THR A 25 7.83 -5.57 -5.46
CA THR A 25 8.65 -5.14 -6.61
C THR A 25 8.77 -6.24 -7.68
N ASP A 26 8.44 -7.48 -7.32
CA ASP A 26 8.38 -8.62 -8.26
C ASP A 26 6.94 -8.80 -8.76
N SER A 27 6.65 -8.29 -9.94
CA SER A 27 5.31 -8.35 -10.56
C SER A 27 4.83 -9.78 -10.81
N ASN A 28 5.74 -10.69 -11.19
CA ASN A 28 5.39 -12.09 -11.43
C ASN A 28 4.96 -12.77 -10.13
N LYS A 29 5.67 -12.51 -9.02
CA LYS A 29 5.26 -13.03 -7.71
C LYS A 29 3.94 -12.43 -7.23
N CYS A 30 3.64 -11.17 -7.53
CA CYS A 30 2.33 -10.60 -7.23
C CYS A 30 1.20 -11.41 -7.88
N GLU A 31 1.34 -11.76 -9.15
CA GLU A 31 0.36 -12.57 -9.89
C GLU A 31 0.25 -13.99 -9.34
N LEU A 32 1.39 -14.66 -9.07
CA LEU A 32 1.42 -16.01 -8.50
C LEU A 32 0.73 -16.07 -7.14
N VAL A 33 1.04 -15.13 -6.25
CA VAL A 33 0.40 -15.06 -4.92
C VAL A 33 -1.09 -14.81 -5.04
N PHE A 34 -1.52 -13.89 -5.90
CA PHE A 34 -2.95 -13.65 -6.10
C PHE A 34 -3.70 -14.87 -6.67
N ASN A 35 -3.08 -15.59 -7.61
CA ASN A 35 -3.65 -16.83 -8.14
C ASN A 35 -3.82 -17.88 -7.04
N SER A 36 -2.81 -18.08 -6.18
CA SER A 36 -2.90 -19.00 -5.04
C SER A 36 -4.01 -18.59 -4.06
N ILE A 37 -4.20 -17.28 -3.83
CA ILE A 37 -5.31 -16.77 -3.01
C ILE A 37 -6.67 -17.11 -3.64
N LYS A 38 -6.84 -16.91 -4.95
CA LYS A 38 -8.08 -17.23 -5.66
C LYS A 38 -8.41 -18.72 -5.63
N GLU A 39 -7.41 -19.57 -5.80
CA GLU A 39 -7.58 -21.02 -5.73
C GLU A 39 -8.08 -21.46 -4.35
N LYS A 40 -7.51 -20.88 -3.29
CA LYS A 40 -7.87 -21.22 -1.92
C LYS A 40 -9.26 -20.71 -1.51
N PHE A 41 -9.56 -19.43 -1.80
CA PHE A 41 -10.72 -18.73 -1.25
C PHE A 41 -11.87 -18.53 -2.25
N LYS A 42 -11.70 -18.91 -3.50
CA LYS A 42 -12.67 -18.75 -4.61
C LYS A 42 -13.03 -17.29 -4.91
N ASN A 43 -13.33 -16.49 -3.87
CA ASN A 43 -13.71 -15.09 -3.98
C ASN A 43 -12.79 -14.19 -3.15
N VAL A 44 -12.44 -13.05 -3.72
CA VAL A 44 -11.75 -11.94 -3.03
C VAL A 44 -12.65 -10.72 -3.19
N ASP A 45 -13.20 -10.22 -2.09
CA ASP A 45 -14.16 -9.12 -2.12
C ASP A 45 -13.50 -7.76 -1.96
N ILE A 46 -12.42 -7.68 -1.19
CA ILE A 46 -11.68 -6.46 -0.93
C ILE A 46 -10.18 -6.74 -1.03
N SER A 47 -9.46 -5.86 -1.72
CA SER A 47 -8.00 -5.84 -1.72
C SER A 47 -7.50 -4.50 -1.18
N VAL A 48 -6.68 -4.54 -0.13
CA VAL A 48 -6.09 -3.34 0.49
C VAL A 48 -4.58 -3.33 0.24
N PHE A 49 -4.09 -2.30 -0.42
CA PHE A 49 -2.67 -2.11 -0.76
C PHE A 49 -2.05 -1.05 0.14
N SER A 50 -1.34 -1.51 1.18
CA SER A 50 -0.74 -0.66 2.22
C SER A 50 0.79 -0.72 2.24
N THR A 51 1.42 -0.99 1.08
CA THR A 51 2.87 -1.04 0.97
C THR A 51 3.47 0.35 1.01
N GLY A 52 4.57 0.49 1.75
CA GLY A 52 5.34 1.72 1.75
C GLY A 52 6.60 1.65 2.58
N ILE A 53 7.60 2.40 2.16
CA ILE A 53 8.82 2.71 2.91
C ILE A 53 9.03 4.22 2.92
N HIS A 54 9.72 4.69 3.94
CA HIS A 54 10.15 6.07 4.10
C HIS A 54 11.50 6.09 4.80
N ASP A 55 12.40 6.96 4.39
CA ASP A 55 13.73 7.12 4.97
C ASP A 55 14.08 8.62 5.04
N PRO A 56 13.58 9.35 6.07
CA PRO A 56 13.74 10.79 6.16
C PRO A 56 15.21 11.22 6.25
N LYS A 57 16.11 10.34 6.74
CA LYS A 57 17.54 10.67 6.85
C LYS A 57 18.21 10.73 5.48
N SER A 58 17.91 9.76 4.61
CA SER A 58 18.49 9.75 3.26
C SER A 58 17.85 10.78 2.33
N GLU A 59 16.58 11.13 2.55
CA GLU A 59 15.89 12.13 1.74
C GLU A 59 16.44 13.56 1.96
N LYS A 60 17.02 13.85 3.12
CA LYS A 60 17.72 15.13 3.37
C LYS A 60 18.95 15.35 2.46
N SER A 61 19.59 14.28 2.00
CA SER A 61 20.79 14.32 1.14
C SER A 61 20.50 14.18 -0.36
N LEU A 62 19.23 14.00 -0.76
CA LEU A 62 18.81 13.73 -2.14
C LEU A 62 19.57 12.55 -2.78
N ASP A 63 19.68 11.44 -2.07
CA ASP A 63 20.27 10.21 -2.60
C ASP A 63 19.36 9.61 -3.69
N LEU A 64 19.82 9.66 -4.95
CA LEU A 64 19.07 9.18 -6.11
C LEU A 64 18.73 7.68 -6.04
N ASN A 65 19.58 6.86 -5.42
CA ASN A 65 19.30 5.44 -5.26
C ASN A 65 18.15 5.23 -4.29
N LYS A 66 18.10 6.01 -3.21
CA LYS A 66 16.98 5.99 -2.26
C LYS A 66 15.69 6.54 -2.87
N VAL A 67 15.78 7.61 -3.67
CA VAL A 67 14.63 8.13 -4.43
C VAL A 67 14.05 7.01 -5.31
N ARG A 68 14.90 6.34 -6.09
CA ARG A 68 14.45 5.21 -6.94
C ARG A 68 13.86 4.07 -6.12
N GLN A 69 14.52 3.68 -5.01
CA GLN A 69 14.03 2.63 -4.14
C GLN A 69 12.64 2.94 -3.55
N ILE A 70 12.43 4.17 -3.10
CA ILE A 70 11.13 4.61 -2.55
C ILE A 70 10.05 4.57 -3.64
N MET A 71 10.34 5.09 -4.83
CA MET A 71 9.40 5.01 -5.96
C MET A 71 9.11 3.57 -6.37
N GLU A 72 10.13 2.73 -6.44
CA GLU A 72 9.99 1.31 -6.81
C GLU A 72 9.09 0.56 -5.84
N VAL A 73 9.29 0.73 -4.54
CA VAL A 73 8.47 0.03 -3.53
C VAL A 73 7.08 0.65 -3.40
N ASN A 74 7.01 1.98 -3.22
CA ASN A 74 5.75 2.64 -2.87
C ASN A 74 4.80 2.74 -4.05
N PHE A 75 5.30 3.14 -5.22
CA PHE A 75 4.49 3.34 -6.41
C PHE A 75 4.44 2.06 -7.26
N PHE A 76 5.55 1.65 -7.86
CA PHE A 76 5.55 0.50 -8.77
C PHE A 76 5.16 -0.79 -8.07
N GLY A 77 5.59 -1.04 -6.82
CA GLY A 77 5.17 -2.20 -6.04
C GLY A 77 3.66 -2.23 -5.78
N THR A 78 3.06 -1.07 -5.52
CA THR A 78 1.60 -0.97 -5.42
C THR A 78 0.92 -1.23 -6.76
N ILE A 79 1.45 -0.67 -7.87
CA ILE A 79 0.92 -0.90 -9.21
C ILE A 79 1.00 -2.39 -9.61
N ASN A 80 2.11 -3.07 -9.33
CA ASN A 80 2.27 -4.51 -9.57
C ASN A 80 1.18 -5.30 -8.83
N SER A 81 0.93 -4.95 -7.57
CA SER A 81 -0.08 -5.61 -6.74
C SER A 81 -1.50 -5.33 -7.24
N VAL A 82 -1.80 -4.11 -7.66
CA VAL A 82 -3.08 -3.74 -8.26
C VAL A 82 -3.28 -4.46 -9.59
N ASN A 83 -2.24 -4.54 -10.43
CA ASN A 83 -2.28 -5.23 -11.72
C ASN A 83 -2.67 -6.70 -11.56
N ALA A 84 -2.12 -7.38 -10.54
CA ALA A 84 -2.45 -8.79 -10.26
C ALA A 84 -3.94 -9.02 -10.01
N VAL A 85 -4.66 -8.06 -9.42
CA VAL A 85 -6.09 -8.17 -9.10
C VAL A 85 -7.00 -7.49 -10.13
N TYR A 86 -6.46 -6.62 -10.99
CA TYR A 86 -7.23 -5.73 -11.86
C TYR A 86 -8.20 -6.49 -12.79
N LYS A 87 -7.68 -7.49 -13.51
CA LYS A 87 -8.48 -8.29 -14.45
C LYS A 87 -9.60 -9.04 -13.72
N TYR A 88 -9.29 -9.61 -12.57
CA TYR A 88 -10.25 -10.35 -11.75
C TYR A 88 -11.45 -9.49 -11.35
N TYR A 89 -11.23 -8.30 -10.78
CA TYR A 89 -12.32 -7.41 -10.39
C TYR A 89 -13.09 -6.87 -11.60
N LYS A 90 -12.39 -6.54 -12.68
CA LYS A 90 -13.00 -6.05 -13.92
C LYS A 90 -13.95 -7.07 -14.55
N GLU A 91 -13.60 -8.35 -14.53
CA GLU A 91 -14.43 -9.44 -15.06
C GLU A 91 -15.57 -9.81 -14.10
N ARG A 92 -15.29 -9.85 -12.80
CA ARG A 92 -16.28 -10.13 -11.75
C ARG A 92 -17.34 -9.03 -11.64
N LYS A 93 -17.05 -7.80 -12.00
CA LYS A 93 -17.93 -6.63 -11.90
C LYS A 93 -18.45 -6.38 -10.50
N SER A 94 -17.66 -6.68 -9.48
CA SER A 94 -17.96 -6.45 -8.06
C SER A 94 -16.68 -6.50 -7.23
N GLY A 95 -16.71 -5.83 -6.07
CA GLY A 95 -15.62 -5.82 -5.10
C GLY A 95 -15.00 -4.43 -4.90
N GLN A 96 -13.91 -4.40 -4.17
CA GLN A 96 -13.25 -3.15 -3.79
C GLN A 96 -11.72 -3.25 -3.87
N ILE A 97 -11.11 -2.21 -4.42
CA ILE A 97 -9.67 -1.95 -4.43
C ILE A 97 -9.43 -0.73 -3.55
N SER A 98 -8.68 -0.87 -2.46
CA SER A 98 -8.32 0.22 -1.57
C SER A 98 -6.81 0.44 -1.59
N ILE A 99 -6.37 1.66 -1.86
CA ILE A 99 -4.96 2.03 -1.95
C ILE A 99 -4.62 3.01 -0.84
N VAL A 100 -3.62 2.65 -0.02
CA VAL A 100 -3.17 3.48 1.09
C VAL A 100 -2.09 4.44 0.61
N SER A 101 -2.46 5.71 0.49
CA SER A 101 -1.57 6.83 0.25
C SER A 101 -1.11 7.47 1.58
N SER A 102 -1.21 8.76 1.72
CA SER A 102 -0.90 9.57 2.90
C SER A 102 -1.39 11.00 2.68
N VAL A 103 -1.59 11.76 3.76
CA VAL A 103 -1.71 13.24 3.66
C VAL A 103 -0.50 13.87 2.99
N ALA A 104 0.68 13.23 3.07
CA ALA A 104 1.90 13.62 2.32
C ALA A 104 1.74 13.50 0.80
N GLY A 105 0.71 12.84 0.30
CA GLY A 105 0.36 12.79 -1.12
C GLY A 105 -0.34 14.06 -1.63
N TYR A 106 -0.85 14.91 -0.74
CA TYR A 106 -1.50 16.18 -1.12
C TYR A 106 -0.52 17.35 -1.17
N ARG A 107 0.56 17.28 -0.39
CA ARG A 107 1.54 18.36 -0.31
C ARG A 107 2.92 17.83 0.08
N GLY A 108 3.98 18.39 -0.54
CA GLY A 108 5.36 18.07 -0.16
C GLY A 108 5.66 18.50 1.28
N LEU A 109 6.37 17.63 2.00
CA LEU A 109 6.83 17.85 3.38
C LEU A 109 8.36 17.92 3.41
N PRO A 110 8.96 18.63 4.39
CA PRO A 110 10.40 18.64 4.58
C PRO A 110 10.96 17.21 4.74
N ALA A 111 12.11 16.93 4.15
CA ALA A 111 12.78 15.63 4.18
C ALA A 111 11.88 14.45 3.75
N GLY A 112 10.95 14.68 2.84
CA GLY A 112 10.01 13.69 2.35
C GLY A 112 9.83 13.71 0.83
N GLY A 113 10.78 14.25 0.07
CA GLY A 113 10.62 14.51 -1.36
C GLY A 113 10.20 13.29 -2.17
N ALA A 114 10.93 12.19 -2.05
CA ALA A 114 10.61 10.94 -2.75
C ALA A 114 9.35 10.27 -2.20
N TYR A 115 9.19 10.26 -0.88
CA TYR A 115 8.00 9.71 -0.24
C TYR A 115 6.74 10.46 -0.66
N CYS A 116 6.74 11.79 -0.53
CA CYS A 116 5.61 12.63 -0.94
C CYS A 116 5.28 12.43 -2.42
N ALA A 117 6.29 12.44 -3.30
CA ALA A 117 6.12 12.19 -4.73
C ALA A 117 5.48 10.82 -5.00
N SER A 118 5.94 9.76 -4.32
CA SER A 118 5.37 8.42 -4.46
C SER A 118 3.91 8.36 -4.03
N LYS A 119 3.54 9.05 -2.95
CA LYS A 119 2.17 9.09 -2.43
C LYS A 119 1.25 9.99 -3.29
N SER A 120 1.77 11.08 -3.84
CA SER A 120 1.05 11.90 -4.84
C SER A 120 0.78 11.12 -6.12
N ALA A 121 1.75 10.34 -6.60
CA ALA A 121 1.56 9.46 -7.76
C ALA A 121 0.46 8.42 -7.50
N LEU A 122 0.41 7.80 -6.31
CA LEU A 122 -0.67 6.88 -5.92
C LEU A 122 -2.03 7.59 -5.86
N THR A 123 -2.09 8.82 -5.36
CA THR A 123 -3.34 9.60 -5.31
C THR A 123 -3.90 9.79 -6.71
N SER A 124 -3.10 10.35 -7.63
CA SER A 124 -3.51 10.56 -9.03
C SER A 124 -3.87 9.25 -9.75
N PHE A 125 -3.06 8.18 -9.55
CA PHE A 125 -3.36 6.87 -10.12
C PHE A 125 -4.69 6.31 -9.61
N THR A 126 -4.96 6.41 -8.31
CA THR A 126 -6.19 5.88 -7.71
C THR A 126 -7.43 6.62 -8.22
N GLU A 127 -7.34 7.94 -8.37
CA GLU A 127 -8.41 8.74 -8.97
C GLU A 127 -8.73 8.30 -10.40
N SER A 128 -7.69 8.13 -11.23
CA SER A 128 -7.84 7.64 -12.61
C SER A 128 -8.44 6.22 -12.63
N LEU A 129 -7.91 5.32 -11.82
CA LEU A 129 -8.41 3.95 -11.71
C LEU A 129 -9.88 3.89 -11.28
N ASN A 130 -10.31 4.79 -10.41
CA ASN A 130 -11.71 4.87 -9.97
C ASN A 130 -12.67 5.18 -11.15
N PHE A 131 -12.30 6.06 -12.08
CA PHE A 131 -13.11 6.32 -13.27
C PHE A 131 -13.27 5.07 -14.14
N ASP A 132 -12.20 4.31 -14.34
CA ASP A 132 -12.21 3.11 -15.16
C ASP A 132 -13.01 1.98 -14.53
N MET A 133 -12.84 1.76 -13.22
CA MET A 133 -13.44 0.66 -12.48
C MET A 133 -14.89 0.91 -12.08
N LYS A 134 -15.29 2.18 -11.91
CA LYS A 134 -16.70 2.54 -11.65
C LYS A 134 -17.64 2.02 -12.73
N ARG A 135 -17.22 2.07 -13.99
CA ARG A 135 -17.99 1.51 -15.13
C ARG A 135 -18.11 -0.02 -15.10
N LYS A 136 -17.32 -0.66 -14.25
CA LYS A 136 -17.31 -2.11 -14.03
C LYS A 136 -17.95 -2.50 -12.69
N ASN A 137 -18.63 -1.56 -12.01
CA ASN A 137 -19.24 -1.77 -10.70
C ASN A 137 -18.23 -2.27 -9.64
N VAL A 138 -16.99 -1.78 -9.71
CA VAL A 138 -15.92 -2.04 -8.74
C VAL A 138 -15.60 -0.74 -8.02
N ARG A 139 -15.63 -0.77 -6.69
CA ARG A 139 -15.27 0.39 -5.87
C ARG A 139 -13.74 0.55 -5.83
N VAL A 140 -13.27 1.77 -6.01
CA VAL A 140 -11.87 2.12 -5.77
C VAL A 140 -11.82 3.20 -4.70
N SER A 141 -11.02 2.98 -3.65
CA SER A 141 -10.91 3.90 -2.53
C SER A 141 -9.45 4.32 -2.33
N LEU A 142 -9.25 5.59 -2.10
CA LEU A 142 -7.98 6.15 -1.63
C LEU A 142 -8.08 6.36 -0.12
N ILE A 143 -7.13 5.80 0.62
CA ILE A 143 -7.01 5.98 2.06
C ILE A 143 -5.78 6.87 2.30
N SER A 144 -5.96 8.03 2.92
CA SER A 144 -4.89 9.01 3.13
C SER A 144 -4.68 9.31 4.61
N PRO A 145 -4.01 8.41 5.37
CA PRO A 145 -3.79 8.62 6.78
C PRO A 145 -2.89 9.83 7.06
N GLY A 146 -3.11 10.46 8.23
CA GLY A 146 -2.17 11.35 8.85
C GLY A 146 -1.02 10.60 9.52
N PHE A 147 -0.51 11.13 10.63
CA PHE A 147 0.54 10.44 11.40
C PHE A 147 -0.07 9.30 12.22
N ILE A 148 0.44 8.09 11.98
CA ILE A 148 0.08 6.90 12.74
C ILE A 148 1.34 6.39 13.43
N LYS A 149 1.25 6.10 14.74
CA LYS A 149 2.38 5.62 15.56
C LYS A 149 2.81 4.22 15.09
N THR A 150 3.93 4.17 14.37
CA THR A 150 4.47 2.93 13.78
C THR A 150 6.00 3.01 13.76
N PRO A 151 6.72 1.90 13.59
CA PRO A 151 8.17 1.93 13.40
C PRO A 151 8.64 2.82 12.25
N MET A 152 7.78 3.11 11.28
CA MET A 152 8.09 4.06 10.20
C MET A 152 8.10 5.50 10.71
N THR A 153 7.12 5.90 11.51
CA THR A 153 7.01 7.26 12.06
C THR A 153 7.96 7.51 13.24
N ASP A 154 8.40 6.46 13.93
CA ASP A 154 9.40 6.57 15.00
C ASP A 154 10.77 7.04 14.50
N GLN A 155 11.02 7.01 13.19
CA GLN A 155 12.23 7.53 12.55
C GLN A 155 12.20 9.04 12.31
N ASN A 156 11.06 9.68 12.48
CA ASN A 156 10.90 11.10 12.26
C ASN A 156 11.48 11.90 13.42
N ASP A 157 12.22 12.95 13.11
CA ASP A 157 12.85 13.90 14.06
C ASP A 157 12.12 15.26 14.13
N PHE A 158 10.87 15.30 13.70
CA PHE A 158 10.03 16.49 13.67
C PHE A 158 8.69 16.27 14.38
N PRO A 159 8.00 17.34 14.81
CA PRO A 159 6.69 17.22 15.45
C PRO A 159 5.66 16.56 14.53
N MET A 160 4.93 15.60 15.07
CA MET A 160 3.85 14.90 14.40
C MET A 160 2.50 15.23 15.05
N PRO A 161 1.87 16.36 14.70
CA PRO A 161 0.63 16.77 15.31
C PRO A 161 -0.48 15.75 15.03
N MET A 162 -1.36 15.56 16.01
CA MET A 162 -2.53 14.68 15.92
C MET A 162 -2.18 13.21 15.59
N ILE A 163 -0.98 12.75 16.00
CA ILE A 163 -0.61 11.34 15.82
C ILE A 163 -1.62 10.42 16.48
N LYS A 164 -2.03 9.38 15.78
CA LYS A 164 -3.00 8.38 16.21
C LYS A 164 -2.37 7.01 16.32
N THR A 165 -3.04 6.08 17.01
CA THR A 165 -2.61 4.68 17.08
C THR A 165 -3.02 3.91 15.84
N PRO A 166 -2.39 2.77 15.52
CA PRO A 166 -2.82 1.89 14.44
C PRO A 166 -4.26 1.39 14.61
N GLU A 167 -4.68 1.12 15.84
CA GLU A 167 -6.04 0.65 16.17
C GLU A 167 -7.06 1.71 15.79
N PHE A 168 -6.85 2.96 16.20
CA PHE A 168 -7.72 4.07 15.83
C PHE A 168 -7.84 4.20 14.30
N ALA A 169 -6.70 4.08 13.57
CA ALA A 169 -6.70 4.20 12.12
C ALA A 169 -7.37 3.02 11.40
N ALA A 170 -7.51 1.89 12.07
CA ALA A 170 -8.18 0.70 11.52
C ALA A 170 -9.70 0.71 11.76
N GLU A 171 -10.17 1.48 12.74
CA GLU A 171 -11.59 1.63 13.06
C GLU A 171 -12.31 2.66 12.19
N GLU A 172 -11.56 3.62 11.60
CA GLU A 172 -12.07 4.69 10.72
C GLU A 172 -12.16 4.23 9.25
#